data_750352408580c42085e25674235f8944
#
_entry.id   750352408580c42085e25674235f8944
#
_cell.length_a   1.000
_cell.length_b   1.000
_cell.length_c   1.000
_cell.angle_alpha   90.00
_cell.angle_beta   90.00
_cell.angle_gamma   90.00
#
_symmetry.space_group_name_H-M   'P 1'
#
loop_
_entity.id
_entity.type
_entity.pdbx_description
1 polymer ?
#
loop_
_entity_poly.entity_id
_entity_poly.type
_entity_poly.pdbx_seq_one_letter_code
_entity_poly.pdbx_strand_id
1 'polypeptide(L)'
;MRFLLVSTHIDQITGYSKVSYNLVNQLATLSPKVKTFHFGFQRHATRSNMRKYPAGITSYDAAANEDPKEEGFGYNKLAEYIETVQPDVVMIYNDPYTITRFIDSIKHEQGKSTYKLWLYVDQVYTGIAPPLIEIIQKHADRVYCFTDIWKSKLLEYGPFPDIRILEHAVDPTVYTCMSEDARKSIRNTNLSLPADSVVILNANRNSQRKRIDLTIAGFAGLLKNHPTKPYYLVIASNLQPQTGAHYDVQRVYLEELKDNGLDFQQFGRRLLLIDTSPPNVLSDEAINQLYNAADIGINTSDGEGFGLCQLEHMYVGAPQIVTDVGSYRTFLDGSTAEFIRSNGKHYFAGGMPHGFSAPTFGNSDVTAAMESMIETLSIRKQSVRGYQFKSWATVCDSFLEDVLTQAEGPVASVSVPVMSSVPI
;
A
#
# COMPACT_ATOMS: atom_id res chain seq x y z
N MET A 1 17.24 -17.11 -16.39
CA MET A 1 16.48 -15.86 -16.41
C MET A 1 17.09 -14.85 -15.45
N ARG A 2 17.34 -13.64 -15.87
CA ARG A 2 17.87 -12.51 -15.07
C ARG A 2 16.76 -11.47 -14.92
N PHE A 3 16.24 -11.32 -13.72
CA PHE A 3 15.14 -10.42 -13.41
C PHE A 3 15.63 -9.25 -12.57
N LEU A 4 15.43 -8.02 -13.04
CA LEU A 4 15.78 -6.80 -12.33
C LEU A 4 14.51 -6.09 -11.83
N LEU A 5 14.33 -6.00 -10.52
CA LEU A 5 13.34 -5.12 -9.90
C LEU A 5 13.95 -3.74 -9.63
N VAL A 6 13.29 -2.69 -10.11
CA VAL A 6 13.60 -1.28 -9.86
C VAL A 6 12.50 -0.70 -8.98
N SER A 7 12.78 -0.48 -7.70
CA SER A 7 11.76 -0.06 -6.73
C SER A 7 12.36 0.56 -5.48
N THR A 8 11.53 1.06 -4.57
CA THR A 8 12.00 1.55 -3.27
C THR A 8 12.82 0.48 -2.54
N HIS A 9 13.97 0.88 -2.00
CA HIS A 9 14.89 -0.01 -1.29
C HIS A 9 14.16 -0.77 -0.17
N ILE A 10 14.45 -2.06 -0.02
CA ILE A 10 13.76 -2.94 0.95
C ILE A 10 13.87 -2.47 2.39
N ASP A 11 14.96 -1.80 2.73
CA ASP A 11 15.25 -1.29 4.08
C ASP A 11 14.66 0.11 4.28
N GLN A 12 13.34 0.25 4.07
CA GLN A 12 12.58 1.48 4.32
C GLN A 12 11.22 1.16 4.96
N ILE A 13 10.64 2.14 5.67
CA ILE A 13 9.35 2.03 6.38
C ILE A 13 8.13 2.31 5.49
N THR A 14 8.20 2.11 4.20
CA THR A 14 7.10 2.42 3.27
C THR A 14 6.37 1.16 2.81
N GLY A 15 5.13 1.31 2.36
CA GLY A 15 4.40 0.24 1.70
C GLY A 15 5.13 -0.28 0.46
N TYR A 16 5.74 0.60 -0.33
CA TYR A 16 6.59 0.23 -1.46
C TYR A 16 7.72 -0.71 -1.07
N SER A 17 8.42 -0.38 0.01
CA SER A 17 9.54 -1.18 0.54
C SER A 17 9.09 -2.57 1.00
N LYS A 18 7.90 -2.68 1.62
CA LYS A 18 7.32 -3.99 1.99
C LYS A 18 7.04 -4.85 0.75
N VAL A 19 6.44 -4.27 -0.28
CA VAL A 19 6.18 -4.97 -1.55
C VAL A 19 7.48 -5.39 -2.20
N SER A 20 8.47 -4.48 -2.32
CA SER A 20 9.80 -4.77 -2.85
C SER A 20 10.46 -5.94 -2.13
N TYR A 21 10.45 -5.90 -0.78
CA TYR A 21 11.01 -6.97 0.05
C TYR A 21 10.37 -8.32 -0.22
N ASN A 22 9.04 -8.38 -0.22
CA ASN A 22 8.32 -9.62 -0.42
C ASN A 22 8.54 -10.17 -1.85
N LEU A 23 8.52 -9.32 -2.87
CA LEU A 23 8.78 -9.77 -4.25
C LEU A 23 10.19 -10.35 -4.39
N VAL A 24 11.24 -9.65 -3.94
CA VAL A 24 12.61 -10.18 -4.07
C VAL A 24 12.84 -11.42 -3.21
N ASN A 25 12.27 -11.47 -2.01
CA ASN A 25 12.40 -12.61 -1.11
C ASN A 25 11.72 -13.86 -1.69
N GLN A 26 10.50 -13.74 -2.18
CA GLN A 26 9.77 -14.86 -2.75
C GLN A 26 10.42 -15.36 -4.04
N LEU A 27 10.81 -14.48 -4.97
CA LEU A 27 11.49 -14.88 -6.20
C LEU A 27 12.80 -15.63 -5.93
N ALA A 28 13.58 -15.17 -4.94
CA ALA A 28 14.83 -15.86 -4.54
C ALA A 28 14.57 -17.25 -3.94
N THR A 29 13.44 -17.42 -3.26
CA THR A 29 13.08 -18.68 -2.57
C THR A 29 12.41 -19.67 -3.50
N LEU A 30 11.52 -19.21 -4.38
CA LEU A 30 10.67 -20.06 -5.20
C LEU A 30 11.40 -20.70 -6.39
N SER A 31 12.43 -20.04 -6.96
CA SER A 31 13.09 -20.61 -8.12
C SER A 31 14.57 -20.29 -8.26
N PRO A 32 15.45 -21.30 -8.24
CA PRO A 32 16.86 -21.13 -8.56
C PRO A 32 17.11 -20.79 -10.04
N LYS A 33 16.10 -20.93 -10.92
CA LYS A 33 16.19 -20.60 -12.35
C LYS A 33 16.12 -19.08 -12.60
N VAL A 34 15.68 -18.30 -11.62
CA VAL A 34 15.59 -16.84 -11.70
C VAL A 34 16.67 -16.21 -10.85
N LYS A 35 17.65 -15.58 -11.52
CA LYS A 35 18.64 -14.74 -10.83
C LYS A 35 18.03 -13.34 -10.65
N THR A 36 17.72 -12.99 -9.42
CA THR A 36 17.04 -11.74 -9.07
C THR A 36 18.04 -10.66 -8.71
N PHE A 37 17.86 -9.48 -9.28
CA PHE A 37 18.59 -8.24 -8.99
C PHE A 37 17.62 -7.17 -8.50
N HIS A 38 18.10 -6.30 -7.63
CA HIS A 38 17.30 -5.18 -7.14
C HIS A 38 18.06 -3.85 -7.24
N PHE A 39 17.54 -2.92 -8.02
CA PHE A 39 17.94 -1.52 -8.00
C PHE A 39 17.05 -0.80 -6.98
N GLY A 40 17.57 -0.66 -5.75
CA GLY A 40 16.83 -0.09 -4.63
C GLY A 40 17.08 1.41 -4.51
N PHE A 41 16.06 2.23 -4.71
CA PHE A 41 16.16 3.68 -4.59
C PHE A 41 15.53 4.24 -3.29
N GLN A 42 15.78 5.52 -2.99
CA GLN A 42 15.29 6.25 -1.81
C GLN A 42 15.66 5.57 -0.48
N ARG A 43 16.86 5.05 -0.36
CA ARG A 43 17.35 4.54 0.91
C ARG A 43 17.80 5.70 1.81
N HIS A 44 17.10 5.88 2.92
CA HIS A 44 17.41 6.88 3.94
C HIS A 44 17.74 6.18 5.25
N ALA A 45 18.93 6.40 5.80
CA ALA A 45 19.42 5.72 7.00
C ALA A 45 18.47 5.90 8.21
N THR A 46 17.85 7.07 8.34
CA THR A 46 16.91 7.38 9.43
C THR A 46 15.52 6.71 9.29
N ARG A 47 15.27 6.06 8.15
CA ARG A 47 14.00 5.37 7.85
C ARG A 47 14.17 3.87 7.65
N SER A 48 15.28 3.32 8.15
CA SER A 48 15.56 1.88 8.09
C SER A 48 14.59 1.10 8.99
N ASN A 49 14.06 -0.01 8.46
CA ASN A 49 13.33 -1.01 9.24
C ASN A 49 14.15 -2.29 9.48
N MET A 50 15.44 -2.24 9.18
CA MET A 50 16.41 -3.32 9.36
C MET A 50 16.17 -4.58 8.50
N ARG A 51 15.32 -4.53 7.46
CA ARG A 51 15.16 -5.64 6.52
C ARG A 51 16.45 -5.89 5.75
N LYS A 52 16.79 -7.18 5.59
CA LYS A 52 17.99 -7.63 4.90
C LYS A 52 17.61 -8.37 3.62
N TYR A 53 18.45 -8.24 2.61
CA TYR A 53 18.29 -9.06 1.42
C TYR A 53 18.50 -10.53 1.75
N PRO A 54 17.66 -11.43 1.19
CA PRO A 54 17.92 -12.86 1.26
C PRO A 54 19.19 -13.23 0.49
N ALA A 55 19.74 -14.39 0.79
CA ALA A 55 20.90 -14.91 0.06
C ALA A 55 20.56 -15.09 -1.43
N GLY A 56 21.52 -14.76 -2.30
CA GLY A 56 21.36 -14.90 -3.75
C GLY A 56 20.82 -13.67 -4.47
N ILE A 57 20.37 -12.63 -3.76
CA ILE A 57 20.01 -11.34 -4.37
C ILE A 57 21.24 -10.46 -4.55
N THR A 58 21.39 -9.90 -5.74
CA THR A 58 22.35 -8.82 -6.01
C THR A 58 21.62 -7.49 -5.96
N SER A 59 21.97 -6.64 -5.02
CA SER A 59 21.34 -5.34 -4.83
C SER A 59 22.26 -4.18 -5.18
N TYR A 60 21.66 -3.08 -5.62
CA TYR A 60 22.31 -1.80 -5.86
C TYR A 60 21.58 -0.73 -5.03
N ASP A 61 22.32 0.05 -4.26
CA ASP A 61 21.81 1.18 -3.51
C ASP A 61 21.93 2.45 -4.36
N ALA A 62 20.83 2.85 -4.98
CA ALA A 62 20.81 4.00 -5.86
C ALA A 62 21.11 5.31 -5.13
N ALA A 63 20.57 5.48 -3.92
CA ALA A 63 20.77 6.69 -3.13
C ALA A 63 22.23 6.90 -2.70
N ALA A 64 22.99 5.81 -2.49
CA ALA A 64 24.41 5.88 -2.15
C ALA A 64 25.31 6.26 -3.34
N ASN A 65 24.82 6.11 -4.58
CA ASN A 65 25.59 6.22 -5.80
C ASN A 65 25.07 7.30 -6.76
N GLU A 66 24.08 8.10 -6.36
CA GLU A 66 23.46 9.10 -7.22
C GLU A 66 24.14 10.46 -7.21
N ASP A 67 23.77 11.33 -8.17
CA ASP A 67 23.92 12.77 -8.03
C ASP A 67 22.96 13.27 -6.94
N PRO A 68 23.41 14.07 -5.94
CA PRO A 68 22.58 14.56 -4.84
C PRO A 68 21.28 15.28 -5.24
N LYS A 69 21.12 15.65 -6.49
CA LYS A 69 19.91 16.29 -7.04
C LYS A 69 18.76 15.34 -7.34
N GLU A 70 18.95 14.03 -7.24
CA GLU A 70 17.94 13.03 -7.63
C GLU A 70 17.13 12.50 -6.45
N GLU A 71 17.26 13.07 -5.26
CA GLU A 71 16.44 12.79 -4.08
C GLU A 71 16.39 11.30 -3.69
N GLY A 72 17.48 10.58 -3.91
CA GLY A 72 17.59 9.16 -3.62
C GLY A 72 17.09 8.22 -4.72
N PHE A 73 16.62 8.74 -5.85
CA PHE A 73 16.11 7.90 -6.94
C PHE A 73 17.20 7.29 -7.83
N GLY A 74 18.30 8.02 -8.10
CA GLY A 74 19.38 7.55 -8.93
C GLY A 74 18.98 7.27 -10.38
N TYR A 75 18.10 8.08 -10.96
CA TYR A 75 17.60 7.91 -12.34
C TYR A 75 18.72 7.77 -13.36
N ASN A 76 19.78 8.58 -13.23
CA ASN A 76 20.94 8.59 -14.14
C ASN A 76 21.83 7.34 -14.01
N LYS A 77 21.63 6.50 -12.99
CA LYS A 77 22.42 5.29 -12.75
C LYS A 77 21.75 4.01 -13.26
N LEU A 78 20.45 4.05 -13.56
CA LEU A 78 19.73 2.84 -13.94
C LEU A 78 20.21 2.27 -15.27
N ALA A 79 20.47 3.10 -16.29
CA ALA A 79 20.95 2.64 -17.59
C ALA A 79 22.30 1.90 -17.48
N GLU A 80 23.27 2.46 -16.75
CA GLU A 80 24.57 1.85 -16.46
C GLU A 80 24.43 0.51 -15.71
N TYR A 81 23.49 0.46 -14.76
CA TYR A 81 23.23 -0.77 -14.00
C TYR A 81 22.59 -1.86 -14.86
N ILE A 82 21.67 -1.51 -15.77
CA ILE A 82 21.08 -2.44 -16.76
C ILE A 82 22.19 -3.03 -17.66
N GLU A 83 23.12 -2.19 -18.16
CA GLU A 83 24.25 -2.65 -18.96
C GLU A 83 25.14 -3.62 -18.18
N THR A 84 25.36 -3.37 -16.89
CA THR A 84 26.16 -4.26 -16.01
C THR A 84 25.45 -5.58 -15.73
N VAL A 85 24.14 -5.52 -15.44
CA VAL A 85 23.34 -6.68 -15.04
C VAL A 85 22.92 -7.52 -16.24
N GLN A 86 22.71 -6.91 -17.42
CA GLN A 86 22.17 -7.57 -18.62
C GLN A 86 20.90 -8.40 -18.31
N PRO A 87 19.82 -7.77 -17.81
CA PRO A 87 18.61 -8.48 -17.43
C PRO A 87 17.80 -8.92 -18.66
N ASP A 88 17.04 -10.00 -18.54
CA ASP A 88 16.03 -10.40 -19.52
C ASP A 88 14.72 -9.60 -19.34
N VAL A 89 14.44 -9.22 -18.08
CA VAL A 89 13.28 -8.39 -17.70
C VAL A 89 13.74 -7.31 -16.72
N VAL A 90 13.29 -6.08 -16.97
CA VAL A 90 13.36 -4.95 -16.05
C VAL A 90 11.93 -4.63 -15.61
N MET A 91 11.64 -4.71 -14.32
CA MET A 91 10.35 -4.33 -13.74
C MET A 91 10.51 -3.07 -12.89
N ILE A 92 9.79 -2.01 -13.23
CA ILE A 92 9.78 -0.75 -12.46
C ILE A 92 8.47 -0.69 -11.66
N TYR A 93 8.59 -0.56 -10.34
CA TYR A 93 7.45 -0.48 -9.41
C TYR A 93 7.43 0.87 -8.70
N ASN A 94 6.46 1.69 -9.01
CA ASN A 94 6.14 2.96 -8.31
C ASN A 94 4.85 3.60 -8.86
N ASP A 95 4.61 4.87 -8.50
CA ASP A 95 3.58 5.70 -9.11
C ASP A 95 3.90 6.06 -10.57
N PRO A 96 2.89 6.46 -11.38
CA PRO A 96 3.08 6.76 -12.80
C PRO A 96 4.14 7.82 -13.10
N TYR A 97 4.26 8.85 -12.26
CA TYR A 97 5.21 9.93 -12.47
C TYR A 97 6.66 9.44 -12.29
N THR A 98 6.93 8.71 -11.22
CA THR A 98 8.25 8.11 -10.96
C THR A 98 8.62 7.10 -12.03
N ILE A 99 7.66 6.25 -12.45
CA ILE A 99 7.86 5.27 -13.53
C ILE A 99 8.30 5.97 -14.83
N THR A 100 7.60 7.02 -15.26
CA THR A 100 7.92 7.72 -16.51
C THR A 100 9.30 8.37 -16.48
N ARG A 101 9.73 8.90 -15.33
CA ARG A 101 11.10 9.42 -15.16
C ARG A 101 12.17 8.35 -15.32
N PHE A 102 11.94 7.14 -14.81
CA PHE A 102 12.85 6.02 -15.04
C PHE A 102 12.86 5.59 -16.52
N ILE A 103 11.69 5.54 -17.18
CA ILE A 103 11.60 5.24 -18.62
C ILE A 103 12.43 6.23 -19.44
N ASP A 104 12.33 7.52 -19.15
CA ASP A 104 13.10 8.57 -19.84
C ASP A 104 14.62 8.38 -19.65
N SER A 105 15.04 7.88 -18.49
CA SER A 105 16.48 7.67 -18.19
C SER A 105 17.09 6.46 -18.93
N ILE A 106 16.31 5.43 -19.22
CA ILE A 106 16.80 4.18 -19.82
C ILE A 106 16.62 4.10 -21.36
N LYS A 107 15.86 5.02 -21.95
CA LYS A 107 15.59 5.09 -23.40
C LYS A 107 15.13 3.75 -24.00
N HIS A 108 14.29 3.00 -23.25
CA HIS A 108 13.77 1.72 -23.72
C HIS A 108 12.86 1.89 -24.93
N GLU A 109 13.02 1.03 -25.95
CA GLU A 109 12.15 0.92 -27.10
C GLU A 109 11.52 -0.48 -27.17
N GLN A 110 10.20 -0.53 -27.13
CA GLN A 110 9.44 -1.77 -27.19
C GLN A 110 9.78 -2.58 -28.46
N GLY A 111 10.10 -3.86 -28.30
CA GLY A 111 10.45 -4.75 -29.41
C GLY A 111 11.84 -4.57 -30.01
N LYS A 112 12.62 -3.56 -29.58
CA LYS A 112 14.00 -3.32 -30.05
C LYS A 112 15.05 -3.49 -28.96
N SER A 113 14.70 -3.20 -27.68
CA SER A 113 15.61 -3.37 -26.56
C SER A 113 15.89 -4.86 -26.28
N THR A 114 17.06 -5.14 -25.72
CA THR A 114 17.52 -6.52 -25.41
C THR A 114 16.79 -7.14 -24.21
N TYR A 115 15.99 -6.37 -23.50
CA TYR A 115 15.20 -6.80 -22.34
C TYR A 115 13.74 -6.36 -22.48
N LYS A 116 12.84 -7.02 -21.76
CA LYS A 116 11.45 -6.63 -21.63
C LYS A 116 11.27 -5.62 -20.51
N LEU A 117 10.51 -4.56 -20.75
CA LEU A 117 10.14 -3.58 -19.73
C LEU A 117 8.74 -3.86 -19.19
N TRP A 118 8.68 -4.21 -17.92
CA TRP A 118 7.44 -4.40 -17.17
C TRP A 118 7.24 -3.25 -16.20
N LEU A 119 6.03 -2.76 -16.10
CA LEU A 119 5.69 -1.65 -15.23
C LEU A 119 4.64 -2.10 -14.21
N TYR A 120 4.94 -1.96 -12.93
CA TYR A 120 4.01 -2.24 -11.85
C TYR A 120 3.52 -0.90 -11.29
N VAL A 121 2.29 -0.53 -11.68
CA VAL A 121 1.76 0.82 -11.53
C VAL A 121 0.96 0.95 -10.22
N ASP A 122 1.44 1.79 -9.30
CA ASP A 122 0.68 2.22 -8.12
C ASP A 122 -0.23 3.39 -8.49
N GLN A 123 -1.51 3.11 -8.57
CA GLN A 123 -2.54 4.10 -8.83
C GLN A 123 -3.39 4.32 -7.58
N VAL A 124 -3.51 5.57 -7.14
CA VAL A 124 -4.29 5.96 -5.95
C VAL A 124 -5.51 6.81 -6.26
N TYR A 125 -5.54 7.45 -7.42
CA TYR A 125 -6.64 8.27 -7.90
C TYR A 125 -6.98 7.92 -9.36
N THR A 126 -8.18 8.30 -9.77
CA THR A 126 -8.56 8.34 -11.19
C THR A 126 -8.10 9.66 -11.82
N GLY A 127 -7.99 9.71 -13.15
CA GLY A 127 -7.59 10.92 -13.85
C GLY A 127 -6.08 11.17 -13.86
N ILE A 128 -5.27 10.12 -14.10
CA ILE A 128 -3.83 10.26 -14.38
C ILE A 128 -3.65 11.17 -15.61
N ALA A 129 -2.66 12.05 -15.57
CA ALA A 129 -2.35 12.94 -16.67
C ALA A 129 -2.06 12.16 -17.96
N PRO A 130 -2.75 12.46 -19.09
CA PRO A 130 -2.61 11.72 -20.35
C PRO A 130 -1.16 11.53 -20.82
N PRO A 131 -0.24 12.51 -20.73
CA PRO A 131 1.15 12.31 -21.13
C PRO A 131 1.87 11.19 -20.40
N LEU A 132 1.56 10.94 -19.12
CA LEU A 132 2.15 9.82 -18.37
C LEU A 132 1.64 8.48 -18.90
N ILE A 133 0.35 8.39 -19.21
CA ILE A 133 -0.27 7.19 -19.80
C ILE A 133 0.31 6.89 -21.18
N GLU A 134 0.45 7.90 -22.03
CA GLU A 134 1.05 7.76 -23.36
C GLU A 134 2.48 7.20 -23.32
N ILE A 135 3.30 7.67 -22.37
CA ILE A 135 4.64 7.14 -22.16
C ILE A 135 4.59 5.67 -21.71
N ILE A 136 3.71 5.34 -20.74
CA ILE A 136 3.54 3.97 -20.25
C ILE A 136 3.09 3.03 -21.39
N GLN A 137 2.07 3.42 -22.16
CA GLN A 137 1.56 2.62 -23.30
C GLN A 137 2.60 2.40 -24.38
N LYS A 138 3.40 3.42 -24.67
CA LYS A 138 4.43 3.39 -25.73
C LYS A 138 5.63 2.50 -25.38
N HIS A 139 6.03 2.46 -24.10
CA HIS A 139 7.28 1.85 -23.73
C HIS A 139 7.13 0.50 -23.00
N ALA A 140 6.00 0.24 -22.33
CA ALA A 140 5.80 -1.00 -21.61
C ALA A 140 5.61 -2.20 -22.54
N ASP A 141 6.32 -3.29 -22.28
CA ASP A 141 5.99 -4.60 -22.86
C ASP A 141 4.87 -5.28 -22.06
N ARG A 142 4.75 -4.97 -20.76
CA ARG A 142 3.69 -5.46 -19.86
C ARG A 142 3.43 -4.47 -18.73
N VAL A 143 2.17 -4.35 -18.32
CA VAL A 143 1.75 -3.54 -17.16
C VAL A 143 1.10 -4.43 -16.11
N TYR A 144 1.47 -4.25 -14.85
CA TYR A 144 0.79 -4.83 -13.70
C TYR A 144 0.04 -3.76 -12.93
N CYS A 145 -1.16 -4.11 -12.47
CA CYS A 145 -1.99 -3.34 -11.55
C CYS A 145 -2.20 -4.15 -10.28
N PHE A 146 -2.61 -3.49 -9.20
CA PHE A 146 -2.89 -4.17 -7.94
C PHE A 146 -4.14 -5.05 -7.99
N THR A 147 -5.18 -4.62 -8.74
CA THR A 147 -6.50 -5.25 -8.72
C THR A 147 -7.24 -5.04 -10.06
N ASP A 148 -8.34 -5.78 -10.24
CA ASP A 148 -9.25 -5.59 -11.37
C ASP A 148 -9.85 -4.17 -11.43
N ILE A 149 -10.05 -3.52 -10.28
CA ILE A 149 -10.54 -2.15 -10.20
C ILE A 149 -9.55 -1.22 -10.91
N TRP A 150 -8.27 -1.27 -10.55
CA TRP A 150 -7.24 -0.43 -11.16
C TRP A 150 -6.94 -0.82 -12.60
N LYS A 151 -7.00 -2.11 -12.94
CA LYS A 151 -6.91 -2.58 -14.33
C LYS A 151 -8.01 -1.95 -15.18
N SER A 152 -9.26 -1.98 -14.72
CA SER A 152 -10.38 -1.37 -15.40
C SER A 152 -10.19 0.14 -15.59
N LYS A 153 -9.68 0.82 -14.56
CA LYS A 153 -9.41 2.27 -14.63
C LYS A 153 -8.30 2.63 -15.60
N LEU A 154 -7.25 1.84 -15.70
CA LEU A 154 -6.20 2.05 -16.71
C LEU A 154 -6.73 1.81 -18.12
N LEU A 155 -7.56 0.80 -18.34
CA LEU A 155 -8.16 0.51 -19.64
C LEU A 155 -9.12 1.61 -20.16
N GLU A 156 -9.60 2.51 -19.28
CA GLU A 156 -10.37 3.70 -19.71
C GLU A 156 -9.52 4.67 -20.56
N TYR A 157 -8.19 4.62 -20.47
CA TYR A 157 -7.29 5.43 -21.30
C TYR A 157 -6.94 4.79 -22.65
N GLY A 158 -7.47 3.62 -22.96
CA GLY A 158 -7.20 2.89 -24.19
C GLY A 158 -6.43 1.58 -23.93
N PRO A 159 -6.00 0.89 -25.02
CA PRO A 159 -5.35 -0.40 -24.91
C PRO A 159 -3.94 -0.31 -24.35
N PHE A 160 -3.56 -1.32 -23.59
CA PHE A 160 -2.19 -1.61 -23.16
C PHE A 160 -1.72 -2.91 -23.80
N PRO A 161 -0.41 -3.10 -24.05
CA PRO A 161 0.10 -4.31 -24.74
C PRO A 161 -0.24 -5.63 -24.03
N ASP A 162 0.00 -5.69 -22.73
CA ASP A 162 -0.31 -6.83 -21.86
C ASP A 162 -0.54 -6.27 -20.45
N ILE A 163 -1.78 -6.30 -19.96
CA ILE A 163 -2.14 -5.77 -18.64
C ILE A 163 -2.60 -6.90 -17.73
N ARG A 164 -1.90 -7.10 -16.62
CA ARG A 164 -2.10 -8.18 -15.65
C ARG A 164 -2.32 -7.64 -14.24
N ILE A 165 -2.71 -8.53 -13.35
CA ILE A 165 -2.88 -8.23 -11.94
C ILE A 165 -1.75 -8.89 -11.15
N LEU A 166 -1.14 -8.10 -10.26
CA LEU A 166 -0.23 -8.55 -9.23
C LEU A 166 -0.72 -7.96 -7.91
N GLU A 167 -1.50 -8.72 -7.16
CA GLU A 167 -2.07 -8.27 -5.91
C GLU A 167 -1.02 -8.15 -4.80
N HIS A 168 -1.29 -7.31 -3.83
CA HIS A 168 -0.55 -7.36 -2.57
C HIS A 168 -1.12 -8.45 -1.67
N ALA A 169 -0.29 -8.95 -0.76
CA ALA A 169 -0.66 -10.03 0.14
C ALA A 169 -0.12 -9.80 1.55
N VAL A 170 -0.41 -10.70 2.47
CA VAL A 170 0.09 -10.67 3.83
C VAL A 170 1.34 -11.56 3.95
N ASP A 171 2.26 -11.14 4.80
CA ASP A 171 3.37 -11.98 5.25
C ASP A 171 2.99 -12.67 6.58
N PRO A 172 2.63 -13.95 6.56
CA PRO A 172 2.23 -14.69 7.76
C PRO A 172 3.39 -14.96 8.73
N THR A 173 4.63 -14.71 8.30
CA THR A 173 5.81 -14.82 9.19
C THR A 173 5.99 -13.58 10.06
N VAL A 174 5.44 -12.45 9.62
CA VAL A 174 5.49 -11.17 10.33
C VAL A 174 4.22 -10.92 11.12
N TYR A 175 3.05 -11.10 10.49
CA TYR A 175 1.77 -10.81 11.10
C TYR A 175 1.13 -12.08 11.65
N THR A 176 0.76 -12.06 12.93
CA THR A 176 0.11 -13.18 13.61
C THR A 176 -0.99 -12.67 14.52
N CYS A 177 -2.14 -13.34 14.49
CA CYS A 177 -3.24 -13.05 15.40
C CYS A 177 -2.90 -13.63 16.78
N MET A 178 -2.82 -12.77 17.79
CA MET A 178 -2.52 -13.15 19.18
C MET A 178 -3.80 -13.53 19.93
N SER A 179 -3.63 -14.27 21.03
CA SER A 179 -4.74 -14.59 21.94
C SER A 179 -5.33 -13.31 22.55
N GLU A 180 -6.59 -13.37 22.97
CA GLU A 180 -7.27 -12.22 23.56
C GLU A 180 -6.56 -11.71 24.82
N ASP A 181 -6.02 -12.62 25.66
CA ASP A 181 -5.26 -12.25 26.85
C ASP A 181 -3.95 -11.52 26.50
N ALA A 182 -3.22 -11.99 25.48
CA ALA A 182 -2.04 -11.31 24.99
C ALA A 182 -2.37 -9.91 24.45
N ARG A 183 -3.45 -9.77 23.68
CA ARG A 183 -3.94 -8.48 23.16
C ARG A 183 -4.27 -7.51 24.28
N LYS A 184 -5.02 -7.95 25.31
CA LYS A 184 -5.34 -7.15 26.50
C LYS A 184 -4.08 -6.76 27.28
N SER A 185 -3.12 -7.69 27.41
CA SER A 185 -1.83 -7.42 28.06
C SER A 185 -1.05 -6.33 27.32
N ILE A 186 -0.91 -6.42 25.99
CA ILE A 186 -0.23 -5.41 25.18
C ILE A 186 -0.92 -4.05 25.32
N ARG A 187 -2.26 -4.02 25.27
CA ARG A 187 -3.06 -2.81 25.44
C ARG A 187 -2.77 -2.12 26.78
N ASN A 188 -2.72 -2.88 27.84
CA ASN A 188 -2.45 -2.35 29.17
C ASN A 188 -0.97 -1.95 29.35
N THR A 189 -0.03 -2.84 29.00
CA THR A 189 1.40 -2.62 29.28
C THR A 189 2.07 -1.65 28.30
N ASN A 190 1.77 -1.77 26.99
CA ASN A 190 2.48 -1.00 25.98
C ASN A 190 1.75 0.32 25.65
N LEU A 191 0.41 0.34 25.72
CA LEU A 191 -0.37 1.53 25.40
C LEU A 191 -0.90 2.25 26.64
N SER A 192 -0.76 1.67 27.83
CA SER A 192 -1.33 2.21 29.09
C SER A 192 -2.84 2.50 29.01
N LEU A 193 -3.56 1.66 28.25
CA LEU A 193 -5.01 1.73 28.09
C LEU A 193 -5.70 0.65 28.91
N PRO A 194 -6.95 0.87 29.35
CA PRO A 194 -7.74 -0.15 30.05
C PRO A 194 -7.89 -1.41 29.19
N ALA A 195 -7.69 -2.59 29.80
CA ALA A 195 -7.74 -3.88 29.08
C ALA A 195 -9.07 -4.12 28.35
N ASP A 196 -10.18 -3.68 28.94
CA ASP A 196 -11.54 -3.84 28.39
C ASP A 196 -12.02 -2.64 27.55
N SER A 197 -11.12 -1.73 27.15
CA SER A 197 -11.44 -0.63 26.23
C SER A 197 -11.66 -1.13 24.80
N VAL A 198 -12.43 -0.40 24.02
CA VAL A 198 -12.49 -0.54 22.57
C VAL A 198 -11.47 0.42 21.96
N VAL A 199 -10.51 -0.12 21.25
CA VAL A 199 -9.40 0.63 20.64
C VAL A 199 -9.56 0.68 19.13
N ILE A 200 -9.67 1.89 18.59
CA ILE A 200 -9.68 2.18 17.15
C ILE A 200 -8.28 2.64 16.76
N LEU A 201 -7.69 2.08 15.70
CA LEU A 201 -6.33 2.37 15.27
C LEU A 201 -6.31 2.97 13.86
N ASN A 202 -5.68 4.14 13.72
CA ASN A 202 -5.22 4.69 12.44
C ASN A 202 -3.69 4.63 12.39
N ALA A 203 -3.14 3.70 11.59
CA ALA A 203 -1.70 3.50 11.40
C ALA A 203 -1.22 3.99 10.02
N ASN A 204 -1.77 5.08 9.54
CA ASN A 204 -1.41 5.64 8.25
C ASN A 204 -0.38 6.77 8.40
N ARG A 205 0.43 6.98 7.33
CA ARG A 205 1.31 8.14 7.24
C ARG A 205 0.48 9.44 7.31
N ASN A 206 0.96 10.43 8.08
CA ASN A 206 0.32 11.74 8.18
C ASN A 206 0.56 12.55 6.90
N SER A 207 -0.26 12.31 5.90
CA SER A 207 -0.29 13.07 4.64
C SER A 207 -1.71 13.56 4.35
N GLN A 208 -1.82 14.63 3.55
CA GLN A 208 -3.11 15.23 3.21
C GLN A 208 -4.14 14.19 2.76
N ARG A 209 -3.73 13.30 1.86
CA ARG A 209 -4.56 12.23 1.30
C ARG A 209 -5.16 11.29 2.34
N LYS A 210 -4.48 11.07 3.46
CA LYS A 210 -4.92 10.12 4.49
C LYS A 210 -6.02 10.67 5.40
N ARG A 211 -6.33 11.97 5.28
CA ARG A 211 -7.47 12.61 5.94
C ARG A 211 -7.63 12.20 7.41
N ILE A 212 -6.52 12.27 8.15
CA ILE A 212 -6.51 11.97 9.61
C ILE A 212 -7.45 12.91 10.36
N ASP A 213 -7.64 14.13 9.85
CA ASP A 213 -8.64 15.10 10.32
C ASP A 213 -10.06 14.48 10.40
N LEU A 214 -10.50 13.76 9.36
CA LEU A 214 -11.80 13.10 9.36
C LEU A 214 -11.89 11.97 10.41
N THR A 215 -10.81 11.19 10.58
CA THR A 215 -10.75 10.18 11.64
C THR A 215 -10.99 10.81 13.01
N ILE A 216 -10.32 11.93 13.28
CA ILE A 216 -10.39 12.64 14.57
C ILE A 216 -11.78 13.25 14.78
N ALA A 217 -12.32 13.92 13.76
CA ALA A 217 -13.65 14.53 13.82
C ALA A 217 -14.75 13.48 14.07
N GLY A 218 -14.69 12.34 13.35
CA GLY A 218 -15.59 11.22 13.58
C GLY A 218 -15.50 10.64 14.98
N PHE A 219 -14.26 10.53 15.51
CA PHE A 219 -14.03 10.05 16.87
C PHE A 219 -14.55 11.03 17.94
N ALA A 220 -14.39 12.33 17.76
CA ALA A 220 -14.97 13.34 18.66
C ALA A 220 -16.51 13.25 18.69
N GLY A 221 -17.14 13.03 17.52
CA GLY A 221 -18.58 12.75 17.42
C GLY A 221 -18.99 11.49 18.18
N LEU A 222 -18.22 10.41 18.06
CA LEU A 222 -18.44 9.16 18.82
C LEU A 222 -18.37 9.40 20.35
N LEU A 223 -17.39 10.15 20.83
CA LEU A 223 -17.26 10.49 22.25
C LEU A 223 -18.43 11.34 22.77
N LYS A 224 -18.91 12.28 21.95
CA LYS A 224 -20.10 13.09 22.27
C LYS A 224 -21.35 12.24 22.46
N ASN A 225 -21.56 11.27 21.58
CA ASN A 225 -22.72 10.39 21.62
C ASN A 225 -22.62 9.34 22.74
N HIS A 226 -21.39 8.95 23.12
CA HIS A 226 -21.14 7.89 24.10
C HIS A 226 -20.10 8.30 25.17
N PRO A 227 -20.33 9.36 25.96
CA PRO A 227 -19.33 9.99 26.82
C PRO A 227 -18.78 9.08 27.94
N THR A 228 -19.53 8.08 28.36
CA THR A 228 -19.17 7.16 29.45
C THR A 228 -18.47 5.87 28.97
N LYS A 229 -18.48 5.61 27.66
CA LYS A 229 -17.90 4.38 27.13
C LYS A 229 -16.36 4.47 27.04
N PRO A 230 -15.63 3.37 27.25
CA PRO A 230 -14.17 3.36 27.26
C PRO A 230 -13.62 3.23 25.82
N TYR A 231 -13.95 4.19 24.95
CA TYR A 231 -13.47 4.27 23.58
C TYR A 231 -12.18 5.06 23.50
N TYR A 232 -11.21 4.55 22.75
CA TYR A 232 -9.90 5.17 22.55
C TYR A 232 -9.52 5.14 21.08
N LEU A 233 -8.95 6.25 20.62
CA LEU A 233 -8.33 6.36 19.30
C LEU A 233 -6.81 6.34 19.46
N VAL A 234 -6.15 5.45 18.73
CA VAL A 234 -4.69 5.42 18.61
C VAL A 234 -4.32 5.89 17.20
N ILE A 235 -3.46 6.88 17.10
CA ILE A 235 -2.89 7.33 15.84
C ILE A 235 -1.39 7.07 15.90
N ALA A 236 -0.93 6.12 15.08
CA ALA A 236 0.49 5.80 14.90
C ALA A 236 0.96 6.35 13.56
N SER A 237 1.64 7.48 13.57
CA SER A 237 2.00 8.22 12.37
C SER A 237 3.23 9.10 12.57
N ASN A 238 3.81 9.62 11.47
CA ASN A 238 4.79 10.68 11.57
C ASN A 238 4.09 11.97 12.03
N LEU A 239 4.48 12.49 13.19
CA LEU A 239 3.85 13.66 13.81
C LEU A 239 4.69 14.94 13.68
N GLN A 240 5.96 14.82 13.30
CA GLN A 240 6.89 15.95 13.23
C GLN A 240 6.78 16.67 11.87
N PRO A 241 6.61 18.00 11.83
CA PRO A 241 6.49 18.76 10.58
C PRO A 241 7.65 18.56 9.61
N GLN A 242 8.89 18.47 10.12
CA GLN A 242 10.09 18.24 9.31
C GLN A 242 10.13 16.88 8.62
N THR A 243 9.28 15.94 9.00
CA THR A 243 9.13 14.63 8.36
C THR A 243 8.02 14.60 7.31
N GLY A 244 7.44 15.75 6.98
CA GLY A 244 6.33 15.89 6.04
C GLY A 244 4.97 15.53 6.64
N ALA A 245 4.80 15.69 7.98
CA ALA A 245 3.48 15.60 8.62
C ALA A 245 2.59 16.74 8.12
N HIS A 246 1.41 16.40 7.62
CA HIS A 246 0.47 17.38 7.06
C HIS A 246 -0.45 17.97 8.13
N TYR A 247 -0.92 17.14 9.06
CA TYR A 247 -1.83 17.58 10.13
C TYR A 247 -1.08 17.73 11.45
N ASP A 248 -1.34 18.83 12.17
CA ASP A 248 -1.10 18.91 13.60
C ASP A 248 -2.20 18.14 14.32
N VAL A 249 -1.97 16.84 14.49
CA VAL A 249 -2.96 15.88 14.99
C VAL A 249 -3.49 16.26 16.37
N GLN A 250 -2.61 16.75 17.25
CA GLN A 250 -2.99 17.19 18.59
C GLN A 250 -3.91 18.42 18.54
N ARG A 251 -3.56 19.39 17.72
CA ARG A 251 -4.36 20.60 17.57
C ARG A 251 -5.72 20.30 16.93
N VAL A 252 -5.76 19.47 15.90
CA VAL A 252 -7.03 19.03 15.30
C VAL A 252 -7.93 18.39 16.36
N TYR A 253 -7.37 17.53 17.22
CA TYR A 253 -8.18 16.91 18.28
C TYR A 253 -8.72 17.91 19.29
N LEU A 254 -7.91 18.89 19.71
CA LEU A 254 -8.35 19.92 20.64
C LEU A 254 -9.50 20.77 20.07
N GLU A 255 -9.41 21.15 18.79
CA GLU A 255 -10.48 21.91 18.12
C GLU A 255 -11.75 21.07 17.99
N GLU A 256 -11.63 19.78 17.60
CA GLU A 256 -12.79 18.90 17.48
C GLU A 256 -13.48 18.61 18.84
N LEU A 257 -12.72 18.49 19.93
CA LEU A 257 -13.33 18.41 21.27
C LEU A 257 -14.13 19.66 21.60
N LYS A 258 -13.55 20.84 21.35
CA LYS A 258 -14.19 22.14 21.59
C LYS A 258 -15.48 22.29 20.77
N ASP A 259 -15.43 21.97 19.46
CA ASP A 259 -16.56 22.11 18.54
C ASP A 259 -17.71 21.15 18.90
N ASN A 260 -17.39 20.01 19.52
CA ASN A 260 -18.37 19.06 20.03
C ASN A 260 -18.80 19.33 21.47
N GLY A 261 -18.29 20.38 22.13
CA GLY A 261 -18.64 20.74 23.52
C GLY A 261 -18.10 19.75 24.57
N LEU A 262 -16.98 19.05 24.25
CA LEU A 262 -16.34 18.07 25.11
C LEU A 262 -15.22 18.69 25.93
N ASP A 263 -15.20 18.40 27.25
CA ASP A 263 -14.15 18.89 28.14
C ASP A 263 -12.82 18.14 27.94
N PHE A 264 -11.76 18.88 27.67
CA PHE A 264 -10.43 18.32 27.51
C PHE A 264 -9.90 17.54 28.74
N GLN A 265 -10.25 17.98 29.95
CA GLN A 265 -9.84 17.28 31.19
C GLN A 265 -10.38 15.86 31.23
N GLN A 266 -11.58 15.66 30.68
CA GLN A 266 -12.24 14.35 30.63
C GLN A 266 -11.83 13.53 29.41
N PHE A 267 -11.73 14.17 28.24
CA PHE A 267 -11.60 13.45 26.95
C PHE A 267 -10.20 13.53 26.33
N GLY A 268 -9.31 14.41 26.79
CA GLY A 268 -7.97 14.60 26.19
C GLY A 268 -7.14 13.30 26.14
N ARG A 269 -7.32 12.42 27.14
CA ARG A 269 -6.60 11.13 27.20
C ARG A 269 -7.26 10.00 26.40
N ARG A 270 -8.33 10.29 25.66
CA ARG A 270 -8.98 9.30 24.76
C ARG A 270 -8.26 9.17 23.40
N LEU A 271 -7.43 10.13 23.07
CA LEU A 271 -6.49 10.05 21.93
C LEU A 271 -5.09 9.71 22.44
N LEU A 272 -4.52 8.62 21.90
CA LEU A 272 -3.12 8.24 22.09
C LEU A 272 -2.35 8.45 20.78
N LEU A 273 -1.25 9.20 20.87
CA LEU A 273 -0.37 9.50 19.74
C LEU A 273 0.92 8.69 19.85
N ILE A 274 1.24 7.93 18.81
CA ILE A 274 2.51 7.21 18.67
C ILE A 274 3.27 7.87 17.53
N ASP A 275 4.32 8.63 17.88
CA ASP A 275 5.14 9.29 16.87
C ASP A 275 6.09 8.28 16.21
N THR A 276 5.86 8.03 14.93
CA THR A 276 6.71 7.17 14.08
C THR A 276 7.65 7.98 13.20
N SER A 277 7.82 9.28 13.50
CA SER A 277 8.78 10.12 12.80
C SER A 277 10.21 9.59 13.01
N PRO A 278 11.07 9.58 11.98
CA PRO A 278 12.47 9.22 12.16
C PRO A 278 13.14 10.01 13.28
N PRO A 279 13.93 9.36 14.18
CA PRO A 279 14.34 7.95 14.14
C PRO A 279 13.39 6.94 14.81
N ASN A 280 12.22 7.33 15.30
CA ASN A 280 11.28 6.52 16.07
C ASN A 280 10.46 5.56 15.16
N VAL A 281 11.08 4.97 14.18
CA VAL A 281 10.40 4.05 13.25
C VAL A 281 10.02 2.74 13.95
N LEU A 282 8.81 2.25 13.69
CA LEU A 282 8.37 0.95 14.21
C LEU A 282 8.89 -0.19 13.33
N SER A 283 9.42 -1.23 13.98
CA SER A 283 9.71 -2.49 13.31
C SER A 283 8.42 -3.21 12.90
N ASP A 284 8.52 -4.17 11.99
CA ASP A 284 7.37 -4.99 11.58
C ASP A 284 6.74 -5.73 12.77
N GLU A 285 7.57 -6.19 13.73
CA GLU A 285 7.10 -6.80 14.97
C GLU A 285 6.33 -5.82 15.86
N ALA A 286 6.85 -4.61 16.04
CA ALA A 286 6.17 -3.56 16.82
C ALA A 286 4.83 -3.17 16.17
N ILE A 287 4.76 -3.14 14.84
CA ILE A 287 3.50 -2.92 14.09
C ILE A 287 2.54 -4.08 14.33
N ASN A 288 3.01 -5.34 14.30
CA ASN A 288 2.17 -6.50 14.60
C ASN A 288 1.58 -6.44 16.04
N GLN A 289 2.40 -6.05 17.03
CA GLN A 289 1.91 -5.84 18.40
C GLN A 289 0.85 -4.73 18.47
N LEU A 290 1.09 -3.61 17.78
CA LEU A 290 0.14 -2.49 17.72
C LEU A 290 -1.19 -2.89 17.06
N TYR A 291 -1.15 -3.64 15.96
CA TYR A 291 -2.34 -4.17 15.31
C TYR A 291 -3.13 -5.11 16.24
N ASN A 292 -2.45 -5.97 16.97
CA ASN A 292 -3.11 -6.85 17.94
C ASN A 292 -3.68 -6.08 19.16
N ALA A 293 -3.10 -4.95 19.55
CA ALA A 293 -3.62 -4.14 20.65
C ALA A 293 -4.94 -3.44 20.31
N ALA A 294 -5.26 -3.25 19.02
CA ALA A 294 -6.47 -2.56 18.57
C ALA A 294 -7.59 -3.54 18.20
N ASP A 295 -8.83 -3.08 18.33
CA ASP A 295 -10.03 -3.86 18.01
C ASP A 295 -10.55 -3.59 16.61
N ILE A 296 -10.34 -2.37 16.11
CA ILE A 296 -10.89 -1.83 14.87
C ILE A 296 -9.79 -1.04 14.16
N GLY A 297 -9.59 -1.30 12.87
CA GLY A 297 -8.77 -0.45 12.02
C GLY A 297 -9.60 0.65 11.36
N ILE A 298 -9.03 1.84 11.19
CA ILE A 298 -9.68 2.91 10.45
C ILE A 298 -8.74 3.56 9.43
N ASN A 299 -9.27 3.85 8.24
CA ASN A 299 -8.60 4.65 7.22
C ASN A 299 -9.61 5.53 6.50
N THR A 300 -9.46 6.84 6.65
CA THR A 300 -10.34 7.86 6.07
C THR A 300 -9.75 8.51 4.82
N SER A 301 -8.81 7.84 4.13
CA SER A 301 -8.16 8.36 2.91
C SER A 301 -9.16 8.76 1.84
N ASP A 302 -8.87 9.82 1.11
CA ASP A 302 -9.60 10.22 -0.10
C ASP A 302 -9.08 9.55 -1.38
N GLY A 303 -8.00 8.78 -1.28
CA GLY A 303 -7.43 7.94 -2.33
C GLY A 303 -6.50 6.86 -1.75
N GLU A 304 -6.56 5.65 -2.29
CA GLU A 304 -5.76 4.52 -1.84
C GLU A 304 -5.48 3.55 -2.99
N GLY A 305 -4.23 3.11 -3.12
CA GLY A 305 -3.87 2.12 -4.12
C GLY A 305 -4.41 0.74 -3.74
N PHE A 306 -3.82 0.09 -2.75
CA PHE A 306 -4.25 -1.22 -2.28
C PHE A 306 -4.82 -1.18 -0.84
N GLY A 307 -4.09 -0.58 0.11
CA GLY A 307 -4.49 -0.55 1.51
C GLY A 307 -3.82 -1.64 2.36
N LEU A 308 -2.50 -1.79 2.24
CA LEU A 308 -1.73 -2.82 2.97
C LEU A 308 -1.96 -2.77 4.48
N CYS A 309 -1.97 -1.59 5.10
CA CYS A 309 -2.18 -1.47 6.54
C CYS A 309 -3.50 -2.08 6.98
N GLN A 310 -4.57 -1.92 6.18
CA GLN A 310 -5.88 -2.48 6.47
C GLN A 310 -5.91 -3.99 6.25
N LEU A 311 -5.25 -4.49 5.21
CA LEU A 311 -5.14 -5.93 4.98
C LEU A 311 -4.35 -6.61 6.11
N GLU A 312 -3.21 -6.05 6.51
CA GLU A 312 -2.37 -6.56 7.60
C GLU A 312 -3.11 -6.54 8.94
N HIS A 313 -3.81 -5.44 9.24
CA HIS A 313 -4.59 -5.31 10.48
C HIS A 313 -5.80 -6.26 10.49
N MET A 314 -6.47 -6.42 9.35
CA MET A 314 -7.52 -7.43 9.19
C MET A 314 -6.99 -8.86 9.39
N TYR A 315 -5.78 -9.16 8.90
CA TYR A 315 -5.16 -10.48 9.06
C TYR A 315 -4.98 -10.86 10.53
N VAL A 316 -4.67 -9.92 11.41
CA VAL A 316 -4.56 -10.18 12.85
C VAL A 316 -5.92 -10.17 13.58
N GLY A 317 -7.04 -10.09 12.86
CA GLY A 317 -8.38 -10.30 13.37
C GLY A 317 -9.20 -9.03 13.66
N ALA A 318 -8.79 -7.86 13.16
CA ALA A 318 -9.50 -6.60 13.35
C ALA A 318 -10.36 -6.23 12.13
N PRO A 319 -11.68 -6.04 12.26
CA PRO A 319 -12.50 -5.46 11.19
C PRO A 319 -12.12 -4.00 10.92
N GLN A 320 -12.47 -3.49 9.73
CA GLN A 320 -11.98 -2.22 9.23
C GLN A 320 -13.10 -1.20 8.99
N ILE A 321 -12.85 0.06 9.29
CA ILE A 321 -13.65 1.20 8.84
C ILE A 321 -12.85 1.89 7.74
N VAL A 322 -13.38 2.00 6.53
CA VAL A 322 -12.66 2.57 5.40
C VAL A 322 -13.59 3.49 4.58
N THR A 323 -13.03 4.53 4.02
CA THR A 323 -13.67 5.25 2.92
C THR A 323 -13.78 4.33 1.70
N ASP A 324 -14.86 4.45 0.94
CA ASP A 324 -15.11 3.60 -0.23
C ASP A 324 -14.27 4.07 -1.44
N VAL A 325 -12.96 3.83 -1.36
CA VAL A 325 -11.97 4.23 -2.37
C VAL A 325 -10.99 3.11 -2.68
N GLY A 326 -10.31 3.20 -3.82
CA GLY A 326 -9.22 2.32 -4.20
C GLY A 326 -9.63 0.85 -4.27
N SER A 327 -8.75 -0.01 -3.78
CA SER A 327 -8.89 -1.47 -3.87
C SER A 327 -9.54 -2.13 -2.67
N TYR A 328 -10.07 -1.39 -1.72
CA TYR A 328 -10.61 -1.98 -0.48
C TYR A 328 -11.64 -3.08 -0.73
N ARG A 329 -12.53 -2.89 -1.72
CA ARG A 329 -13.55 -3.89 -2.06
C ARG A 329 -13.00 -5.19 -2.69
N THR A 330 -11.71 -5.26 -2.94
CA THR A 330 -11.05 -6.50 -3.39
C THR A 330 -10.91 -7.51 -2.24
N PHE A 331 -10.72 -7.01 -1.00
CA PHE A 331 -10.49 -7.86 0.17
C PHE A 331 -11.39 -7.55 1.37
N LEU A 332 -12.18 -6.48 1.34
CA LEU A 332 -13.15 -6.10 2.35
C LEU A 332 -14.57 -6.17 1.78
N ASP A 333 -15.51 -6.61 2.62
CA ASP A 333 -16.93 -6.62 2.33
C ASP A 333 -17.75 -6.14 3.53
N GLY A 334 -19.08 -6.12 3.41
CA GLY A 334 -19.97 -5.68 4.48
C GLY A 334 -19.93 -6.55 5.74
N SER A 335 -19.34 -7.73 5.71
CA SER A 335 -19.17 -8.59 6.89
C SER A 335 -17.87 -8.31 7.65
N THR A 336 -16.90 -7.70 7.00
CA THR A 336 -15.56 -7.45 7.54
C THR A 336 -15.24 -5.96 7.71
N ALA A 337 -16.02 -5.08 7.06
CA ALA A 337 -15.78 -3.64 7.10
C ALA A 337 -17.03 -2.79 7.04
N GLU A 338 -16.92 -1.56 7.56
CA GLU A 338 -17.81 -0.45 7.29
C GLU A 338 -17.22 0.45 6.22
N PHE A 339 -18.01 0.72 5.16
CA PHE A 339 -17.63 1.57 4.07
C PHE A 339 -18.27 2.95 4.18
N ILE A 340 -17.46 3.99 4.40
CA ILE A 340 -17.90 5.38 4.41
C ILE A 340 -18.08 5.82 2.97
N ARG A 341 -19.34 6.12 2.60
CA ARG A 341 -19.68 6.54 1.24
C ARG A 341 -19.31 7.99 1.01
N SER A 342 -18.84 8.30 -0.22
CA SER A 342 -18.60 9.66 -0.63
C SER A 342 -19.89 10.47 -0.71
N ASN A 343 -19.85 11.72 -0.24
CA ASN A 343 -20.92 12.70 -0.34
C ASN A 343 -20.67 13.75 -1.43
N GLY A 344 -19.55 13.66 -2.16
CA GLY A 344 -19.18 14.58 -3.23
C GLY A 344 -17.76 14.33 -3.71
N LYS A 345 -17.21 15.31 -4.41
CA LYS A 345 -15.81 15.30 -4.86
C LYS A 345 -15.23 16.71 -4.88
N HIS A 346 -13.91 16.80 -4.76
CA HIS A 346 -13.16 18.02 -5.03
C HIS A 346 -12.13 17.78 -6.13
N TYR A 347 -11.72 18.85 -6.81
CA TYR A 347 -10.71 18.79 -7.85
C TYR A 347 -9.38 19.28 -7.32
N PHE A 348 -8.29 18.66 -7.77
CA PHE A 348 -6.96 19.09 -7.39
C PHE A 348 -6.59 20.38 -8.13
N ALA A 349 -6.15 21.38 -7.38
CA ALA A 349 -5.62 22.60 -7.94
C ALA A 349 -4.21 22.37 -8.52
N GLY A 350 -3.92 22.93 -9.71
CA GLY A 350 -2.58 22.92 -10.26
C GLY A 350 -2.10 21.61 -10.88
N GLY A 351 -3.02 20.68 -11.19
CA GLY A 351 -2.72 19.48 -12.00
C GLY A 351 -1.76 18.51 -11.33
N MET A 352 -2.23 17.80 -10.33
CA MET A 352 -1.48 16.65 -9.81
C MET A 352 -1.34 15.59 -10.92
N PRO A 353 -0.11 15.13 -11.24
CA PRO A 353 0.10 14.25 -12.38
C PRO A 353 -0.55 12.86 -12.21
N HIS A 354 -0.84 12.43 -10.96
CA HIS A 354 -1.41 11.11 -10.66
C HIS A 354 -2.90 11.13 -10.34
N GLY A 355 -3.60 12.25 -10.53
CA GLY A 355 -5.03 12.33 -10.24
C GLY A 355 -5.62 13.68 -10.57
N PHE A 356 -6.91 13.69 -10.85
CA PHE A 356 -7.65 14.90 -11.23
C PHE A 356 -8.62 15.35 -10.13
N SER A 357 -9.19 14.39 -9.39
CA SER A 357 -10.13 14.66 -8.32
C SER A 357 -10.10 13.57 -7.26
N ALA A 358 -10.58 13.91 -6.07
CA ALA A 358 -10.79 12.96 -4.99
C ALA A 358 -12.21 13.09 -4.43
N PRO A 359 -12.77 12.00 -3.85
CA PRO A 359 -14.04 12.03 -3.16
C PRO A 359 -13.95 12.84 -1.87
N THR A 360 -15.10 13.34 -1.40
CA THR A 360 -15.27 13.98 -0.08
C THR A 360 -16.17 13.15 0.81
N PHE A 361 -15.97 13.28 2.13
CA PHE A 361 -16.70 12.50 3.14
C PHE A 361 -17.11 13.42 4.27
N GLY A 362 -18.25 13.10 4.93
CA GLY A 362 -18.75 13.85 6.06
C GLY A 362 -18.24 13.32 7.41
N ASN A 363 -18.00 14.23 8.37
CA ASN A 363 -17.59 13.84 9.73
C ASN A 363 -18.65 12.97 10.41
N SER A 364 -19.95 13.27 10.19
CA SER A 364 -21.07 12.49 10.69
C SER A 364 -21.12 11.07 10.13
N ASP A 365 -20.70 10.87 8.87
CA ASP A 365 -20.67 9.55 8.24
C ASP A 365 -19.57 8.69 8.86
N VAL A 366 -18.43 9.31 9.24
CA VAL A 366 -17.34 8.63 9.97
C VAL A 366 -17.80 8.25 11.39
N THR A 367 -18.52 9.14 12.09
CA THR A 367 -19.10 8.84 13.41
C THR A 367 -20.06 7.64 13.33
N ALA A 368 -20.99 7.69 12.38
CA ALA A 368 -21.97 6.61 12.19
C ALA A 368 -21.31 5.26 11.85
N ALA A 369 -20.25 5.28 11.02
CA ALA A 369 -19.47 4.08 10.71
C ALA A 369 -18.75 3.51 11.94
N MET A 370 -18.22 4.36 12.83
CA MET A 370 -17.62 3.91 14.10
C MET A 370 -18.67 3.27 15.01
N GLU A 371 -19.86 3.88 15.15
CA GLU A 371 -20.98 3.35 15.95
C GLU A 371 -21.44 1.99 15.42
N SER A 372 -21.75 1.90 14.13
CA SER A 372 -22.17 0.65 13.47
C SER A 372 -21.12 -0.47 13.63
N MET A 373 -19.84 -0.13 13.47
CA MET A 373 -18.74 -1.09 13.65
C MET A 373 -18.68 -1.60 15.09
N ILE A 374 -18.84 -0.72 16.09
CA ILE A 374 -18.78 -1.09 17.51
C ILE A 374 -19.98 -1.98 17.88
N GLU A 375 -21.18 -1.65 17.42
CA GLU A 375 -22.39 -2.44 17.65
C GLU A 375 -22.28 -3.87 17.10
N THR A 376 -21.61 -4.03 15.97
CA THR A 376 -21.47 -5.31 15.26
C THR A 376 -20.10 -5.96 15.45
N LEU A 377 -19.25 -5.43 16.33
CA LEU A 377 -17.83 -5.78 16.45
C LEU A 377 -17.59 -7.29 16.65
N SER A 378 -18.35 -7.94 17.52
CA SER A 378 -18.19 -9.38 17.81
C SER A 378 -18.46 -10.24 16.57
N ILE A 379 -19.52 -9.94 15.81
CA ILE A 379 -19.90 -10.67 14.60
C ILE A 379 -18.84 -10.44 13.51
N ARG A 380 -18.40 -9.20 13.33
CA ARG A 380 -17.38 -8.86 12.32
C ARG A 380 -16.01 -9.48 12.62
N LYS A 381 -15.60 -9.53 13.90
CA LYS A 381 -14.39 -10.27 14.29
C LYS A 381 -14.47 -11.75 13.93
N GLN A 382 -15.64 -12.39 14.02
CA GLN A 382 -15.83 -13.79 13.57
C GLN A 382 -15.69 -13.91 12.05
N SER A 383 -16.29 -12.99 11.29
CA SER A 383 -16.17 -12.96 9.82
C SER A 383 -14.74 -12.79 9.37
N VAL A 384 -13.99 -11.87 10.00
CA VAL A 384 -12.58 -11.65 9.71
C VAL A 384 -11.72 -12.89 9.98
N ARG A 385 -11.99 -13.62 11.07
CA ARG A 385 -11.28 -14.89 11.39
C ARG A 385 -11.56 -16.01 10.37
N GLY A 386 -12.69 -15.97 9.70
CA GLY A 386 -13.08 -16.92 8.63
C GLY A 386 -12.55 -16.54 7.24
N TYR A 387 -11.98 -15.36 7.08
CA TYR A 387 -11.52 -14.88 5.79
C TYR A 387 -10.25 -15.62 5.32
N GLN A 388 -10.20 -15.95 4.03
CA GLN A 388 -9.06 -16.64 3.42
C GLN A 388 -8.09 -15.63 2.80
N PHE A 389 -7.01 -15.36 3.50
CA PHE A 389 -5.98 -14.41 3.04
C PHE A 389 -5.02 -15.07 2.05
N LYS A 390 -4.64 -14.33 1.01
CA LYS A 390 -3.52 -14.69 0.16
C LYS A 390 -2.20 -14.36 0.86
N SER A 391 -1.23 -15.25 0.77
CA SER A 391 0.15 -14.99 1.18
C SER A 391 0.98 -14.46 0.01
N TRP A 392 2.09 -13.80 0.31
CA TRP A 392 3.05 -13.39 -0.72
C TRP A 392 3.61 -14.60 -1.49
N ALA A 393 3.77 -15.75 -0.86
CA ALA A 393 4.18 -16.97 -1.56
C ALA A 393 3.17 -17.33 -2.65
N THR A 394 1.88 -17.38 -2.32
CA THR A 394 0.81 -17.71 -3.29
C THR A 394 0.74 -16.70 -4.45
N VAL A 395 0.87 -15.41 -4.16
CA VAL A 395 0.84 -14.36 -5.21
C VAL A 395 2.06 -14.46 -6.10
N CYS A 396 3.23 -14.70 -5.50
CA CYS A 396 4.49 -14.78 -6.25
C CYS A 396 4.64 -16.09 -7.04
N ASP A 397 3.94 -17.19 -6.70
CA ASP A 397 3.91 -18.38 -7.54
C ASP A 397 3.37 -18.09 -8.94
N SER A 398 2.21 -17.43 -9.04
CA SER A 398 1.65 -17.01 -10.34
C SER A 398 2.53 -15.98 -11.05
N PHE A 399 3.14 -15.06 -10.30
CA PHE A 399 4.06 -14.07 -10.88
C PHE A 399 5.34 -14.73 -11.39
N LEU A 400 5.84 -15.77 -10.71
CA LEU A 400 7.01 -16.53 -11.15
C LEU A 400 6.74 -17.26 -12.48
N GLU A 401 5.53 -17.77 -12.69
CA GLU A 401 5.14 -18.34 -13.99
C GLU A 401 5.25 -17.31 -15.11
N ASP A 402 4.78 -16.08 -14.86
CA ASP A 402 4.92 -14.97 -15.80
C ASP A 402 6.39 -14.68 -16.12
N VAL A 403 7.25 -14.69 -15.09
CA VAL A 403 8.69 -14.45 -15.25
C VAL A 403 9.34 -15.58 -16.06
N LEU A 404 9.07 -16.83 -15.75
CA LEU A 404 9.66 -17.97 -16.43
C LEU A 404 9.20 -18.14 -17.89
N THR A 405 7.94 -17.86 -18.19
CA THR A 405 7.38 -17.95 -19.55
C THR A 405 8.07 -16.97 -20.51
N GLN A 406 8.56 -15.81 -20.00
CA GLN A 406 9.33 -14.87 -20.82
C GLN A 406 10.70 -15.45 -21.23
N ALA A 407 11.28 -16.36 -20.45
CA ALA A 407 12.56 -17.00 -20.76
C ALA A 407 12.48 -18.02 -21.93
N GLU A 408 11.29 -18.55 -22.20
CA GLU A 408 11.12 -19.62 -23.21
C GLU A 408 10.83 -19.08 -24.63
N GLY A 409 10.70 -17.74 -24.80
CA GLY A 409 10.34 -17.11 -26.08
C GLY A 409 8.89 -17.41 -26.52
N PRO A 410 8.34 -16.78 -27.55
CA PRO A 410 7.03 -17.13 -28.05
C PRO A 410 7.06 -18.57 -28.53
N VAL A 411 6.26 -19.45 -27.93
CA VAL A 411 6.01 -20.79 -28.47
C VAL A 411 5.51 -20.58 -29.91
N ALA A 412 6.30 -21.03 -30.90
CA ALA A 412 5.91 -20.95 -32.28
C ALA A 412 4.52 -21.59 -32.41
N SER A 413 3.52 -20.77 -32.75
CA SER A 413 2.17 -21.25 -32.99
C SER A 413 2.26 -22.29 -34.12
N VAL A 414 2.10 -23.55 -33.76
CA VAL A 414 1.93 -24.63 -34.75
C VAL A 414 0.63 -24.30 -35.49
N SER A 415 0.76 -23.76 -36.69
CA SER A 415 -0.35 -23.55 -37.60
C SER A 415 -0.91 -24.95 -37.95
N VAL A 416 -2.04 -25.30 -37.36
CA VAL A 416 -2.82 -26.46 -37.81
C VAL A 416 -3.24 -26.17 -39.25
N PRO A 417 -2.87 -27.01 -40.22
CA PRO A 417 -3.31 -26.81 -41.60
C PRO A 417 -4.82 -26.91 -41.66
N VAL A 418 -5.46 -25.84 -42.11
CA VAL A 418 -6.89 -25.86 -42.45
C VAL A 418 -7.09 -26.83 -43.60
N MET A 419 -7.69 -27.99 -43.34
CA MET A 419 -8.13 -28.89 -44.39
C MET A 419 -9.19 -28.18 -45.23
N SER A 420 -8.85 -27.89 -46.47
CA SER A 420 -9.79 -27.37 -47.47
C SER A 420 -10.88 -28.43 -47.72
N SER A 421 -12.11 -28.07 -47.38
CA SER A 421 -13.29 -28.84 -47.80
C SER A 421 -13.45 -28.77 -49.33
N VAL A 422 -13.40 -29.92 -49.98
CA VAL A 422 -13.76 -30.13 -51.40
C VAL A 422 -15.27 -30.01 -51.48
N PRO A 423 -15.84 -29.18 -52.39
CA PRO A 423 -17.25 -29.15 -52.60
C PRO A 423 -17.67 -30.36 -53.49
N ILE A 424 -18.78 -31.02 -53.10
CA ILE A 424 -19.55 -31.97 -53.92
C ILE A 424 -20.58 -31.18 -54.71
#